data_83e64e766e3c03531d51a8188c04b566
#
_entry.id   83e64e766e3c03531d51a8188c04b566
#
_cell.length_a   1.000
_cell.length_b   1.000
_cell.length_c   1.000
_cell.angle_alpha   90.00
_cell.angle_beta   90.00
_cell.angle_gamma   90.00
#
_symmetry.space_group_name_H-M   'P 1'
#
loop_
_entity.id
_entity.type
_entity.pdbx_description
1 polymer ?
#
loop_
_entity_poly.entity_id
_entity_poly.type
_entity_poly.pdbx_seq_one_letter_code
_entity_poly.pdbx_strand_id
1 'polypeptide(L)'
;DLYSFPRGMDMSEYATNFEVADPTRNGMPVQNWYTDVSEWSQNPYWIKNRVTNTNKRYRAMASLSASLKINDWLTLQARGNADYVSDKFDQKMYASTAPNITGTYNEKSNGRYVWSESEQFQIYADVMAMFNKTWNKWSLNAAVGTSINKNKVNSLMLDSKIASLYKPNLFTVANIVMGSNASINQEIDQRRTIQSVFGTAQIGFDEALYLDITARNDWSSTLAHTESMNSGFFYPSVGLSWIINNSLKLPEWISFGKVRGSWAQVGNDLPIGITNLVDIIQAGGVLQAADTYNKGDLKPEISSSIEFGTEWRFFQSRLGIDFTWYQTDTKNQLLRMPT
;
A
#
# COMPACT_ATOMS: atom_id res chain seq x y z
N ASP A 1 31.86 -8.19 -8.31
CA ASP A 1 31.94 -7.05 -9.18
C ASP A 1 32.55 -7.34 -10.54
N LEU A 2 31.72 -7.26 -11.59
CA LEU A 2 32.16 -7.51 -12.98
C LEU A 2 33.22 -6.51 -13.44
N TYR A 3 33.22 -5.29 -12.89
CA TYR A 3 34.18 -4.24 -13.25
C TYR A 3 35.58 -4.46 -12.69
N SER A 4 35.71 -5.18 -11.59
CA SER A 4 37.00 -5.52 -10.97
C SER A 4 37.55 -6.88 -11.42
N PHE A 5 36.82 -7.59 -12.27
CA PHE A 5 37.27 -8.88 -12.77
C PHE A 5 38.49 -8.70 -13.72
N PRO A 6 39.62 -9.46 -13.51
CA PRO A 6 40.80 -9.29 -14.30
C PRO A 6 40.57 -9.61 -15.78
N ARG A 7 41.04 -8.71 -16.67
CA ARG A 7 40.80 -8.84 -18.13
C ARG A 7 41.55 -10.05 -18.74
N GLY A 8 42.55 -10.59 -18.08
CA GLY A 8 43.32 -11.74 -18.55
C GLY A 8 42.74 -13.10 -18.12
N MET A 9 41.62 -13.11 -17.38
CA MET A 9 40.98 -14.34 -16.90
C MET A 9 39.70 -14.61 -17.67
N ASP A 10 39.35 -15.89 -17.84
CA ASP A 10 38.12 -16.30 -18.52
C ASP A 10 36.96 -16.40 -17.51
N MET A 11 35.95 -15.53 -17.65
CA MET A 11 34.75 -15.54 -16.82
C MET A 11 33.92 -16.81 -17.01
N SER A 12 34.02 -17.50 -18.17
CA SER A 12 33.23 -18.68 -18.46
C SER A 12 33.61 -19.86 -17.55
N GLU A 13 34.85 -19.88 -17.08
CA GLU A 13 35.32 -20.86 -16.10
C GLU A 13 34.56 -20.75 -14.79
N TYR A 14 34.35 -19.52 -14.30
CA TYR A 14 33.61 -19.23 -13.07
C TYR A 14 32.09 -19.31 -13.26
N ALA A 15 31.60 -19.28 -14.50
CA ALA A 15 30.20 -19.53 -14.82
C ALA A 15 29.87 -21.03 -14.76
N THR A 16 30.75 -21.85 -15.29
CA THR A 16 30.58 -23.31 -15.33
C THR A 16 30.86 -23.92 -13.97
N ASN A 17 31.95 -23.51 -13.32
CA ASN A 17 32.40 -23.99 -12.03
C ASN A 17 32.24 -22.93 -10.95
N PHE A 18 31.00 -22.46 -10.76
CA PHE A 18 30.69 -21.38 -9.80
C PHE A 18 30.83 -21.82 -8.34
N GLU A 19 30.94 -23.11 -8.08
CA GLU A 19 31.11 -23.68 -6.75
C GLU A 19 32.21 -24.77 -6.70
N VAL A 20 32.83 -24.89 -5.54
CA VAL A 20 33.81 -25.92 -5.21
C VAL A 20 33.50 -26.50 -3.84
N ALA A 21 33.99 -27.73 -3.59
CA ALA A 21 33.84 -28.36 -2.29
C ALA A 21 34.85 -27.77 -1.28
N ASP A 22 34.41 -27.35 -0.12
CA ASP A 22 35.26 -26.94 0.99
C ASP A 22 35.70 -28.17 1.80
N PRO A 23 36.99 -28.55 1.75
CA PRO A 23 37.47 -29.72 2.46
C PRO A 23 37.42 -29.55 3.98
N THR A 24 37.45 -28.33 4.49
CA THR A 24 37.42 -28.04 5.93
C THR A 24 36.00 -28.13 6.50
N ARG A 25 34.99 -28.11 5.65
CA ARG A 25 33.55 -28.16 6.01
C ARG A 25 32.85 -29.40 5.44
N ASN A 26 33.55 -30.52 5.46
CA ASN A 26 33.03 -31.83 5.01
C ASN A 26 32.48 -31.80 3.55
N GLY A 27 33.19 -31.12 2.65
CA GLY A 27 32.82 -31.04 1.24
C GLY A 27 31.63 -30.16 0.94
N MET A 28 31.25 -29.27 1.85
CA MET A 28 30.16 -28.32 1.60
C MET A 28 30.47 -27.44 0.38
N PRO A 29 29.51 -27.23 -0.55
CA PRO A 29 29.75 -26.34 -1.66
C PRO A 29 29.90 -24.89 -1.20
N VAL A 30 30.96 -24.23 -1.62
CA VAL A 30 31.28 -22.83 -1.43
C VAL A 30 31.50 -22.15 -2.78
N GLN A 31 31.42 -20.83 -2.83
CA GLN A 31 31.61 -20.14 -4.12
C GLN A 31 33.08 -20.24 -4.59
N ASN A 32 33.23 -20.52 -5.87
CA ASN A 32 34.52 -20.46 -6.56
C ASN A 32 34.68 -19.06 -7.16
N TRP A 33 35.75 -18.36 -6.78
CA TRP A 33 36.02 -17.02 -7.28
C TRP A 33 37.54 -16.83 -7.41
N TYR A 34 37.97 -15.87 -8.25
CA TYR A 34 39.38 -15.61 -8.53
C TYR A 34 40.15 -14.98 -7.35
N THR A 35 39.45 -14.53 -6.34
CA THR A 35 40.00 -13.93 -5.12
C THR A 35 39.19 -14.37 -3.92
N ASP A 36 39.68 -14.06 -2.72
CA ASP A 36 38.93 -14.29 -1.48
C ASP A 36 37.58 -13.61 -1.52
N VAL A 37 36.59 -14.34 -1.08
CA VAL A 37 35.20 -13.83 -1.01
C VAL A 37 35.11 -12.74 0.04
N SER A 38 34.62 -11.59 -0.39
CA SER A 38 34.43 -10.42 0.47
C SER A 38 33.12 -9.71 0.16
N GLU A 39 32.82 -8.66 0.91
CA GLU A 39 31.65 -7.79 0.65
C GLU A 39 31.66 -7.21 -0.78
N TRP A 40 32.84 -7.00 -1.33
CA TRP A 40 33.05 -6.35 -2.62
C TRP A 40 33.46 -7.34 -3.74
N SER A 41 33.71 -8.60 -3.42
CA SER A 41 34.16 -9.60 -4.37
C SER A 41 33.45 -10.93 -4.17
N GLN A 42 32.56 -11.25 -5.08
CA GLN A 42 31.76 -12.47 -5.11
C GLN A 42 31.52 -12.95 -6.53
N ASN A 43 31.44 -14.26 -6.71
CA ASN A 43 31.06 -14.84 -7.98
C ASN A 43 29.59 -14.51 -8.32
N PRO A 44 29.28 -13.76 -9.40
CA PRO A 44 27.90 -13.41 -9.78
C PRO A 44 27.05 -14.64 -10.13
N TYR A 45 27.66 -15.73 -10.60
CA TYR A 45 26.94 -16.97 -10.89
C TYR A 45 26.62 -17.76 -9.62
N TRP A 46 27.44 -17.64 -8.55
CA TRP A 46 27.05 -18.11 -7.23
C TRP A 46 25.80 -17.37 -6.75
N ILE A 47 25.80 -16.05 -6.79
CA ILE A 47 24.64 -15.25 -6.40
C ILE A 47 23.40 -15.66 -7.17
N LYS A 48 23.51 -15.78 -8.50
CA LYS A 48 22.39 -16.19 -9.36
C LYS A 48 21.82 -17.56 -9.00
N ASN A 49 22.66 -18.52 -8.60
CA ASN A 49 22.24 -19.90 -8.40
C ASN A 49 21.99 -20.26 -6.92
N ARG A 50 22.61 -19.53 -5.98
CA ARG A 50 22.63 -19.86 -4.55
C ARG A 50 22.00 -18.79 -3.65
N VAL A 51 21.60 -17.64 -4.21
CA VAL A 51 20.76 -16.65 -3.54
C VAL A 51 19.41 -16.62 -4.26
N THR A 52 18.46 -17.40 -3.77
CA THR A 52 17.18 -17.60 -4.44
C THR A 52 16.06 -16.96 -3.66
N ASN A 53 15.17 -16.28 -4.39
CA ASN A 53 13.95 -15.69 -3.87
C ASN A 53 12.77 -16.30 -4.63
N THR A 54 11.83 -16.87 -3.90
CA THR A 54 10.57 -17.34 -4.47
C THR A 54 9.43 -16.57 -3.83
N ASN A 55 8.64 -15.90 -4.65
CA ASN A 55 7.45 -15.21 -4.20
C ASN A 55 6.24 -15.81 -4.93
N LYS A 56 5.25 -16.29 -4.17
CA LYS A 56 4.02 -16.87 -4.70
C LYS A 56 2.83 -16.11 -4.14
N ARG A 57 1.99 -15.61 -5.04
CA ARG A 57 0.74 -14.96 -4.68
C ARG A 57 -0.45 -15.72 -5.23
N TYR A 58 -1.40 -15.99 -4.36
CA TYR A 58 -2.72 -16.48 -4.72
C TYR A 58 -3.74 -15.40 -4.36
N ARG A 59 -4.61 -15.07 -5.29
CA ARG A 59 -5.66 -14.08 -5.07
C ARG A 59 -6.97 -14.59 -5.62
N ALA A 60 -8.02 -14.47 -4.81
CA ALA A 60 -9.39 -14.76 -5.21
C ALA A 60 -10.24 -13.51 -4.95
N MET A 61 -11.00 -13.09 -5.96
CA MET A 61 -11.90 -11.94 -5.87
C MET A 61 -13.30 -12.36 -6.28
N ALA A 62 -14.29 -11.89 -5.53
CA ALA A 62 -15.70 -12.05 -5.85
C ALA A 62 -16.42 -10.71 -5.72
N SER A 63 -17.29 -10.42 -6.67
CA SER A 63 -18.11 -9.20 -6.67
C SER A 63 -19.56 -9.57 -6.97
N LEU A 64 -20.47 -8.97 -6.20
CA LEU A 64 -21.91 -9.09 -6.43
C LEU A 64 -22.51 -7.69 -6.43
N SER A 65 -23.41 -7.43 -7.36
CA SER A 65 -24.20 -6.19 -7.38
C SER A 65 -25.65 -6.51 -7.72
N ALA A 66 -26.54 -5.80 -7.05
CA ALA A 66 -27.97 -5.82 -7.30
C ALA A 66 -28.47 -4.39 -7.46
N SER A 67 -29.30 -4.15 -8.45
CA SER A 67 -29.95 -2.88 -8.72
C SER A 67 -31.44 -3.08 -8.84
N LEU A 68 -32.22 -2.27 -8.14
CA LEU A 68 -33.67 -2.26 -8.19
C LEU A 68 -34.16 -0.86 -8.62
N LYS A 69 -34.66 -0.76 -9.84
CA LYS A 69 -35.31 0.46 -10.32
C LYS A 69 -36.69 0.57 -9.67
N ILE A 70 -36.86 1.53 -8.77
CA ILE A 70 -38.15 1.79 -8.11
C ILE A 70 -39.06 2.55 -9.04
N ASN A 71 -38.54 3.58 -9.70
CA ASN A 71 -39.23 4.36 -10.72
C ASN A 71 -38.18 5.00 -11.66
N ASP A 72 -38.59 5.91 -12.54
CA ASP A 72 -37.71 6.49 -13.56
C ASP A 72 -36.62 7.42 -13.00
N TRP A 73 -36.75 7.87 -11.76
CA TRP A 73 -35.79 8.79 -11.13
C TRP A 73 -35.12 8.22 -9.88
N LEU A 74 -35.52 7.03 -9.38
CA LEU A 74 -34.97 6.39 -8.18
C LEU A 74 -34.57 4.95 -8.44
N THR A 75 -33.31 4.64 -8.17
CA THR A 75 -32.75 3.30 -8.19
C THR A 75 -32.08 3.01 -6.86
N LEU A 76 -32.37 1.86 -6.27
CA LEU A 76 -31.62 1.31 -5.14
C LEU A 76 -30.56 0.36 -5.66
N GLN A 77 -29.35 0.47 -5.11
CA GLN A 77 -28.23 -0.42 -5.46
C GLN A 77 -27.58 -0.96 -4.19
N ALA A 78 -27.27 -2.25 -4.22
CA ALA A 78 -26.42 -2.89 -3.21
C ALA A 78 -25.23 -3.56 -3.92
N ARG A 79 -24.02 -3.41 -3.35
CA ARG A 79 -22.81 -4.02 -3.86
C ARG A 79 -22.05 -4.71 -2.73
N GLY A 80 -21.41 -5.82 -3.05
CA GLY A 80 -20.53 -6.53 -2.16
C GLY A 80 -19.29 -7.04 -2.91
N ASN A 81 -18.13 -6.86 -2.31
CA ASN A 81 -16.86 -7.35 -2.84
C ASN A 81 -16.12 -8.10 -1.72
N ALA A 82 -15.54 -9.24 -2.06
CA ALA A 82 -14.62 -9.98 -1.22
C ALA A 82 -13.31 -10.18 -1.97
N ASP A 83 -12.20 -9.96 -1.30
CA ASP A 83 -10.84 -10.12 -1.85
C ASP A 83 -10.00 -10.88 -0.84
N TYR A 84 -9.46 -12.02 -1.25
CA TYR A 84 -8.54 -12.83 -0.47
C TYR A 84 -7.20 -12.89 -1.17
N VAL A 85 -6.13 -12.55 -0.45
CA VAL A 85 -4.75 -12.61 -0.93
C VAL A 85 -3.95 -13.47 0.03
N SER A 86 -3.21 -14.45 -0.50
CA SER A 86 -2.21 -15.22 0.24
C SER A 86 -0.87 -15.08 -0.46
N ASP A 87 0.10 -14.51 0.26
CA ASP A 87 1.48 -14.32 -0.17
C ASP A 87 2.40 -15.25 0.60
N LYS A 88 3.27 -15.95 -0.13
CA LYS A 88 4.32 -16.78 0.44
C LYS A 88 5.66 -16.35 -0.13
N PHE A 89 6.60 -16.06 0.76
CA PHE A 89 7.96 -15.68 0.42
C PHE A 89 8.94 -16.68 1.01
N ASP A 90 9.87 -17.16 0.19
CA ASP A 90 10.92 -18.11 0.56
C ASP A 90 12.23 -17.59 -0.03
N GLN A 91 13.19 -17.21 0.84
CA GLN A 91 14.51 -16.74 0.44
C GLN A 91 15.56 -17.64 1.06
N LYS A 92 16.44 -18.14 0.21
CA LYS A 92 17.57 -19.01 0.59
C LYS A 92 18.88 -18.37 0.15
N MET A 93 19.75 -18.16 1.10
CA MET A 93 21.11 -17.69 0.87
C MET A 93 22.05 -18.73 1.40
N TYR A 94 22.77 -19.38 0.48
CA TYR A 94 23.67 -20.47 0.84
C TYR A 94 24.86 -19.99 1.64
N ALA A 95 25.44 -20.89 2.44
CA ALA A 95 26.72 -20.69 3.11
C ALA A 95 27.77 -20.25 2.08
N SER A 96 28.77 -19.48 2.50
CA SER A 96 29.76 -18.83 1.59
C SER A 96 29.25 -17.59 0.83
N THR A 97 27.94 -17.24 0.90
CA THR A 97 27.49 -15.93 0.41
C THR A 97 28.01 -14.84 1.35
N ALA A 98 28.56 -13.77 0.78
CA ALA A 98 29.16 -12.71 1.58
C ALA A 98 28.18 -11.96 2.50
N PRO A 99 28.66 -11.40 3.61
CA PRO A 99 27.85 -10.80 4.67
C PRO A 99 26.97 -9.64 4.22
N ASN A 100 27.38 -8.83 3.26
CA ASN A 100 26.60 -7.71 2.75
C ASN A 100 25.25 -8.15 2.12
N ILE A 101 25.18 -9.39 1.64
CA ILE A 101 23.93 -9.98 1.11
C ILE A 101 23.19 -10.73 2.21
N THR A 102 23.87 -11.52 3.01
CA THR A 102 23.25 -12.34 4.05
C THR A 102 22.95 -11.55 5.32
N GLY A 103 23.64 -10.43 5.54
CA GLY A 103 23.63 -9.70 6.81
C GLY A 103 24.31 -10.45 7.94
N THR A 104 25.15 -11.47 7.64
CA THR A 104 25.91 -12.25 8.59
C THR A 104 27.38 -11.88 8.49
N TYR A 105 28.00 -11.51 9.61
CA TYR A 105 29.43 -11.12 9.68
C TYR A 105 30.38 -12.30 9.87
N ASN A 106 29.92 -13.52 9.67
CA ASN A 106 30.70 -14.70 9.89
C ASN A 106 30.97 -15.42 8.58
N GLU A 107 32.24 -15.47 8.15
CA GLU A 107 32.70 -16.23 6.97
C GLU A 107 32.34 -17.72 7.05
N LYS A 108 32.15 -18.24 8.26
CA LYS A 108 31.73 -19.64 8.51
C LYS A 108 30.18 -19.77 8.66
N SER A 109 29.43 -18.79 8.19
CA SER A 109 27.98 -18.84 8.19
C SER A 109 27.46 -20.13 7.52
N ASN A 110 26.41 -20.71 8.09
CA ASN A 110 25.68 -21.84 7.52
C ASN A 110 24.61 -21.44 6.50
N GLY A 111 24.57 -20.16 6.13
CA GLY A 111 23.58 -19.58 5.25
C GLY A 111 22.49 -18.79 6.01
N ARG A 112 21.61 -18.16 5.29
CA ARG A 112 20.44 -17.42 5.84
C ARG A 112 19.17 -17.92 5.20
N TYR A 113 18.16 -18.11 6.00
CA TYR A 113 16.82 -18.49 5.58
C TYR A 113 15.80 -17.46 6.03
N VAL A 114 15.05 -16.92 5.08
CA VAL A 114 13.90 -16.05 5.35
C VAL A 114 12.67 -16.71 4.78
N TRP A 115 11.67 -16.90 5.62
CA TRP A 115 10.37 -17.42 5.22
C TRP A 115 9.26 -16.53 5.77
N SER A 116 8.31 -16.19 4.91
CA SER A 116 7.13 -15.49 5.37
C SER A 116 5.87 -15.94 4.66
N GLU A 117 4.76 -15.87 5.38
CA GLU A 117 3.41 -16.08 4.88
C GLU A 117 2.54 -14.94 5.38
N SER A 118 1.73 -14.37 4.48
CA SER A 118 0.79 -13.32 4.80
C SER A 118 -0.54 -13.62 4.12
N GLU A 119 -1.62 -13.56 4.89
CA GLU A 119 -2.98 -13.70 4.42
C GLU A 119 -3.74 -12.39 4.69
N GLN A 120 -4.36 -11.85 3.64
CA GLN A 120 -5.21 -10.68 3.75
C GLN A 120 -6.60 -11.02 3.25
N PHE A 121 -7.61 -10.66 4.03
CA PHE A 121 -9.00 -10.78 3.65
C PHE A 121 -9.70 -9.44 3.79
N GLN A 122 -10.27 -8.95 2.69
CA GLN A 122 -11.00 -7.70 2.65
C GLN A 122 -12.44 -7.95 2.21
N ILE A 123 -13.39 -7.33 2.92
CA ILE A 123 -14.79 -7.27 2.54
C ILE A 123 -15.18 -5.80 2.43
N TYR A 124 -15.80 -5.44 1.32
CA TYR A 124 -16.46 -4.16 1.13
C TYR A 124 -17.92 -4.41 0.77
N ALA A 125 -18.82 -3.68 1.41
CA ALA A 125 -20.22 -3.68 1.02
C ALA A 125 -20.78 -2.26 1.13
N ASP A 126 -21.69 -1.91 0.22
CA ASP A 126 -22.45 -0.66 0.27
C ASP A 126 -23.89 -0.87 -0.17
N VAL A 127 -24.74 0.05 0.31
CA VAL A 127 -26.11 0.22 -0.15
C VAL A 127 -26.33 1.70 -0.39
N MET A 128 -26.91 2.04 -1.55
CA MET A 128 -27.17 3.42 -1.93
C MET A 128 -28.50 3.60 -2.64
N ALA A 129 -29.11 4.76 -2.45
CA ALA A 129 -30.21 5.27 -3.24
C ALA A 129 -29.67 6.30 -4.24
N MET A 130 -29.92 6.07 -5.51
CA MET A 130 -29.48 6.92 -6.61
C MET A 130 -30.70 7.64 -7.20
N PHE A 131 -30.56 8.96 -7.31
CA PHE A 131 -31.58 9.85 -7.86
C PHE A 131 -31.08 10.44 -9.17
N ASN A 132 -31.84 10.30 -10.22
CA ASN A 132 -31.53 10.88 -11.51
C ASN A 132 -32.81 11.47 -12.11
N LYS A 133 -32.84 12.80 -12.24
CA LYS A 133 -34.03 13.49 -12.78
C LYS A 133 -33.63 14.74 -13.52
N THR A 134 -34.22 14.92 -14.67
CA THR A 134 -34.17 16.18 -15.45
C THR A 134 -35.54 16.76 -15.54
N TRP A 135 -35.66 18.07 -15.29
CA TRP A 135 -36.88 18.83 -15.42
C TRP A 135 -36.57 20.22 -15.96
N ASN A 136 -37.18 20.55 -17.07
CA ASN A 136 -36.93 21.82 -17.76
C ASN A 136 -35.41 22.01 -18.03
N LYS A 137 -34.79 23.06 -17.48
CA LYS A 137 -33.39 23.39 -17.59
C LYS A 137 -32.51 22.79 -16.49
N TRP A 138 -33.12 22.09 -15.53
CA TRP A 138 -32.40 21.53 -14.39
C TRP A 138 -32.18 20.03 -14.54
N SER A 139 -31.02 19.59 -14.11
CA SER A 139 -30.72 18.17 -13.93
C SER A 139 -30.17 17.90 -12.53
N LEU A 140 -30.56 16.79 -11.93
CA LEU A 140 -30.07 16.31 -10.65
C LEU A 140 -29.60 14.86 -10.79
N ASN A 141 -28.33 14.62 -10.50
CA ASN A 141 -27.78 13.30 -10.24
C ASN A 141 -27.31 13.27 -8.78
N ALA A 142 -27.92 12.47 -7.94
CA ALA A 142 -27.57 12.40 -6.53
C ALA A 142 -27.52 10.95 -6.06
N ALA A 143 -26.71 10.68 -5.06
CA ALA A 143 -26.72 9.41 -4.35
C ALA A 143 -26.51 9.63 -2.86
N VAL A 144 -27.21 8.85 -2.06
CA VAL A 144 -26.96 8.75 -0.61
C VAL A 144 -26.83 7.28 -0.24
N GLY A 145 -25.86 6.98 0.60
CA GLY A 145 -25.59 5.59 0.94
C GLY A 145 -24.78 5.40 2.19
N THR A 146 -24.62 4.13 2.53
CA THR A 146 -23.75 3.68 3.62
C THR A 146 -22.85 2.55 3.11
N SER A 147 -21.67 2.45 3.68
CA SER A 147 -20.73 1.39 3.34
C SER A 147 -19.99 0.85 4.56
N ILE A 148 -19.50 -0.36 4.43
CA ILE A 148 -18.60 -0.99 5.38
C ILE A 148 -17.40 -1.57 4.64
N ASN A 149 -16.21 -1.31 5.16
CA ASN A 149 -14.96 -1.90 4.70
C ASN A 149 -14.29 -2.59 5.89
N LYS A 150 -14.08 -3.91 5.76
CA LYS A 150 -13.36 -4.70 6.76
C LYS A 150 -12.12 -5.29 6.12
N ASN A 151 -10.98 -5.07 6.74
CA ASN A 151 -9.70 -5.67 6.37
C ASN A 151 -9.16 -6.47 7.55
N LYS A 152 -8.70 -7.68 7.27
CA LYS A 152 -8.05 -8.57 8.23
C LYS A 152 -6.74 -9.05 7.63
N VAL A 153 -5.66 -8.99 8.42
CA VAL A 153 -4.33 -9.47 8.04
C VAL A 153 -3.81 -10.43 9.11
N ASN A 154 -3.30 -11.56 8.65
CA ASN A 154 -2.46 -12.45 9.42
C ASN A 154 -1.12 -12.56 8.72
N SER A 155 -0.02 -12.46 9.44
CA SER A 155 1.31 -12.65 8.87
C SER A 155 2.25 -13.35 9.84
N LEU A 156 3.15 -14.14 9.29
CA LEU A 156 4.27 -14.72 10.01
C LEU A 156 5.52 -14.60 9.15
N MET A 157 6.56 -14.01 9.69
CA MET A 157 7.88 -13.93 9.09
C MET A 157 8.92 -14.47 10.04
N LEU A 158 9.77 -15.33 9.50
CA LEU A 158 10.91 -15.92 10.18
C LEU A 158 12.16 -15.55 9.39
N ASP A 159 13.18 -15.03 10.07
CA ASP A 159 14.46 -14.66 9.48
C ASP A 159 15.59 -15.12 10.40
N SER A 160 16.39 -16.03 9.91
CA SER A 160 17.55 -16.53 10.68
C SER A 160 18.61 -15.46 10.91
N LYS A 161 18.64 -14.39 10.10
CA LYS A 161 19.64 -13.30 10.19
C LYS A 161 21.05 -13.80 10.53
N ILE A 162 21.71 -13.12 11.45
CA ILE A 162 23.07 -13.41 11.94
C ILE A 162 23.14 -14.73 12.73
N ALA A 163 22.02 -15.17 13.32
CA ALA A 163 22.00 -16.44 14.07
C ALA A 163 22.33 -17.64 13.17
N SER A 164 21.99 -17.51 11.85
CA SER A 164 22.28 -18.55 10.87
C SER A 164 21.49 -19.84 11.10
N LEU A 165 21.98 -20.92 10.55
CA LEU A 165 21.36 -22.24 10.60
C LEU A 165 22.22 -23.21 11.42
N TYR A 166 21.60 -24.20 12.08
CA TYR A 166 22.34 -25.27 12.76
C TYR A 166 23.17 -26.11 11.76
N LYS A 167 22.54 -26.51 10.65
CA LYS A 167 23.18 -27.25 9.57
C LYS A 167 23.27 -26.37 8.33
N PRO A 168 24.44 -26.33 7.65
CA PRO A 168 24.63 -25.52 6.47
C PRO A 168 23.67 -25.92 5.35
N ASN A 169 23.11 -24.90 4.67
CA ASN A 169 22.30 -25.04 3.45
C ASN A 169 21.02 -25.90 3.62
N LEU A 170 20.61 -26.20 4.85
CA LEU A 170 19.34 -26.85 5.15
C LEU A 170 18.30 -25.79 5.50
N PHE A 171 17.48 -25.41 4.52
CA PHE A 171 16.52 -24.31 4.64
C PHE A 171 15.15 -24.81 5.13
N THR A 172 15.07 -25.02 6.42
CA THR A 172 13.85 -25.35 7.15
C THR A 172 13.73 -24.52 8.41
N VAL A 173 12.51 -24.23 8.85
CA VAL A 173 12.26 -23.46 10.08
C VAL A 173 12.91 -24.12 11.30
N ALA A 174 12.84 -25.45 11.40
CA ALA A 174 13.44 -26.21 12.50
C ALA A 174 14.98 -26.12 12.53
N ASN A 175 15.60 -25.71 11.46
CA ASN A 175 17.07 -25.55 11.37
C ASN A 175 17.55 -24.12 11.70
N ILE A 176 16.65 -23.19 11.98
CA ILE A 176 16.99 -21.83 12.40
C ILE A 176 17.46 -21.85 13.85
N VAL A 177 18.62 -21.26 14.11
CA VAL A 177 19.11 -21.06 15.48
C VAL A 177 18.28 -19.97 16.14
N MET A 178 17.29 -20.37 16.95
CA MET A 178 16.44 -19.46 17.70
C MET A 178 17.20 -18.88 18.89
N GLY A 179 17.99 -17.88 18.63
CA GLY A 179 18.75 -17.14 19.63
C GLY A 179 18.47 -15.65 19.55
N SER A 180 19.30 -14.84 20.20
CA SER A 180 19.16 -13.39 20.28
C SER A 180 19.11 -12.65 18.92
N ASN A 181 19.55 -13.30 17.85
CA ASN A 181 19.71 -12.67 16.53
C ASN A 181 18.68 -13.08 15.48
N ALA A 182 18.02 -14.24 15.63
CA ALA A 182 16.91 -14.61 14.77
C ALA A 182 15.71 -13.70 15.04
N SER A 183 14.99 -13.32 14.00
CA SER A 183 13.75 -12.54 14.17
C SER A 183 12.52 -13.34 13.79
N ILE A 184 11.52 -13.25 14.65
CA ILE A 184 10.17 -13.73 14.39
C ILE A 184 9.28 -12.48 14.45
N ASN A 185 8.55 -12.23 13.39
CA ASN A 185 7.51 -11.20 13.38
C ASN A 185 6.19 -11.86 13.02
N GLN A 186 5.23 -11.77 13.94
CA GLN A 186 3.91 -12.36 13.78
C GLN A 186 2.84 -11.33 14.08
N GLU A 187 1.92 -11.17 13.15
CA GLU A 187 0.72 -10.38 13.31
C GLU A 187 -0.48 -11.31 13.22
N ILE A 188 -1.26 -11.37 14.29
CA ILE A 188 -2.44 -12.21 14.35
C ILE A 188 -3.67 -11.33 14.41
N ASP A 189 -4.61 -11.56 13.48
CA ASP A 189 -5.94 -10.98 13.49
C ASP A 189 -5.94 -9.44 13.51
N GLN A 190 -4.99 -8.84 12.81
CA GLN A 190 -4.97 -7.40 12.64
C GLN A 190 -6.18 -6.96 11.83
N ARG A 191 -7.12 -6.29 12.49
CA ARG A 191 -8.40 -5.90 11.91
C ARG A 191 -8.52 -4.39 11.83
N ARG A 192 -9.02 -3.94 10.68
CA ARG A 192 -9.48 -2.57 10.47
C ARG A 192 -10.89 -2.60 9.91
N THR A 193 -11.79 -1.88 10.54
CA THR A 193 -13.17 -1.72 10.09
C THR A 193 -13.48 -0.25 9.93
N ILE A 194 -13.97 0.15 8.76
CA ILE A 194 -14.46 1.49 8.48
C ILE A 194 -15.94 1.38 8.12
N GLN A 195 -16.77 2.13 8.82
CA GLN A 195 -18.17 2.34 8.50
C GLN A 195 -18.35 3.77 7.99
N SER A 196 -19.21 3.95 7.00
CA SER A 196 -19.34 5.25 6.36
C SER A 196 -20.77 5.55 6.02
N VAL A 197 -21.11 6.84 6.09
CA VAL A 197 -22.30 7.41 5.47
C VAL A 197 -21.83 8.48 4.49
N PHE A 198 -22.38 8.48 3.29
CA PHE A 198 -21.96 9.39 2.24
C PHE A 198 -23.14 9.89 1.42
N GLY A 199 -22.95 11.06 0.83
CA GLY A 199 -23.86 11.64 -0.14
C GLY A 199 -23.10 12.39 -1.23
N THR A 200 -23.63 12.32 -2.45
CA THR A 200 -23.11 13.06 -3.60
C THR A 200 -24.28 13.69 -4.34
N ALA A 201 -24.08 14.87 -4.87
CA ALA A 201 -25.08 15.53 -5.72
C ALA A 201 -24.36 16.34 -6.80
N GLN A 202 -24.80 16.18 -8.04
CA GLN A 202 -24.49 17.05 -9.14
C GLN A 202 -25.76 17.72 -9.60
N ILE A 203 -25.79 19.03 -9.56
CA ILE A 203 -26.90 19.87 -10.00
C ILE A 203 -26.45 20.58 -11.28
N GLY A 204 -27.13 20.32 -12.39
CA GLY A 204 -26.89 20.97 -13.67
C GLY A 204 -27.98 22.00 -13.99
N PHE A 205 -27.59 23.11 -14.58
CA PHE A 205 -28.49 24.12 -15.09
C PHE A 205 -28.18 24.47 -16.55
N ASP A 206 -29.15 24.32 -17.40
CA ASP A 206 -29.13 24.65 -18.84
C ASP A 206 -27.94 24.00 -19.59
N GLU A 207 -27.51 22.82 -19.14
CA GLU A 207 -26.31 22.10 -19.66
C GLU A 207 -25.01 22.94 -19.64
N ALA A 208 -25.03 24.06 -18.94
CA ALA A 208 -23.96 25.05 -18.90
C ALA A 208 -23.27 25.14 -17.55
N LEU A 209 -24.02 25.16 -16.47
CA LEU A 209 -23.50 25.27 -15.11
C LEU A 209 -23.71 23.95 -14.36
N TYR A 210 -22.69 23.49 -13.65
CA TYR A 210 -22.74 22.29 -12.84
C TYR A 210 -22.15 22.57 -11.47
N LEU A 211 -22.94 22.25 -10.44
CA LEU A 211 -22.53 22.28 -9.04
C LEU A 211 -22.40 20.83 -8.55
N ASP A 212 -21.20 20.43 -8.16
CA ASP A 212 -20.89 19.14 -7.58
C ASP A 212 -20.72 19.30 -6.06
N ILE A 213 -21.43 18.50 -5.28
CA ILE A 213 -21.31 18.48 -3.82
C ILE A 213 -21.10 17.03 -3.38
N THR A 214 -20.12 16.80 -2.52
CA THR A 214 -19.97 15.52 -1.84
C THR A 214 -19.80 15.72 -0.34
N ALA A 215 -20.27 14.77 0.44
CA ALA A 215 -20.05 14.73 1.87
C ALA A 215 -19.93 13.28 2.32
N ARG A 216 -18.96 13.01 3.19
CA ARG A 216 -18.76 11.69 3.76
C ARG A 216 -18.30 11.79 5.20
N ASN A 217 -18.83 10.91 6.05
CA ASN A 217 -18.33 10.70 7.40
C ASN A 217 -17.92 9.24 7.58
N ASP A 218 -16.72 9.02 8.05
CA ASP A 218 -16.15 7.70 8.29
C ASP A 218 -15.90 7.49 9.78
N TRP A 219 -16.28 6.31 10.28
CA TRP A 219 -15.94 5.80 11.61
C TRP A 219 -14.99 4.63 11.43
N SER A 220 -13.75 4.82 11.87
CA SER A 220 -12.72 3.77 11.79
C SER A 220 -12.43 3.15 13.16
N SER A 221 -12.26 1.82 13.17
CA SER A 221 -11.82 1.11 14.36
C SER A 221 -10.43 1.53 14.85
N THR A 222 -9.61 2.14 13.98
CA THR A 222 -8.27 2.65 14.34
C THR A 222 -8.32 3.90 15.22
N LEU A 223 -9.50 4.55 15.30
CA LEU A 223 -9.74 5.69 16.19
C LEU A 223 -10.23 5.27 17.58
N ALA A 224 -10.25 3.98 17.89
CA ALA A 224 -10.56 3.50 19.24
C ALA A 224 -9.63 4.18 20.26
N HIS A 225 -10.20 4.57 21.41
CA HIS A 225 -9.51 5.28 22.49
C HIS A 225 -9.08 6.73 22.17
N THR A 226 -9.56 7.33 21.08
CA THR A 226 -9.41 8.77 20.81
C THR A 226 -10.72 9.53 20.97
N GLU A 227 -10.65 10.86 21.08
CA GLU A 227 -11.85 11.73 21.11
C GLU A 227 -12.67 11.60 19.82
N SER A 228 -12.02 11.26 18.69
CA SER A 228 -12.66 11.08 17.39
C SER A 228 -13.41 9.74 17.23
N MET A 229 -13.36 8.85 18.21
CA MET A 229 -13.98 7.52 18.12
C MET A 229 -15.48 7.57 17.79
N ASN A 230 -16.23 8.44 18.44
CA ASN A 230 -17.69 8.51 18.29
C ASN A 230 -18.11 9.42 17.14
N SER A 231 -17.42 10.54 16.91
CA SER A 231 -17.73 11.48 15.85
C SER A 231 -17.25 11.02 14.46
N GLY A 232 -16.21 10.18 14.44
CA GLY A 232 -15.52 9.85 13.20
C GLY A 232 -14.82 11.08 12.61
N PHE A 233 -14.65 11.08 11.30
CA PHE A 233 -14.09 12.22 10.57
C PHE A 233 -14.92 12.53 9.33
N PHE A 234 -15.31 13.79 9.25
CA PHE A 234 -16.15 14.32 8.18
C PHE A 234 -15.30 15.07 7.16
N TYR A 235 -15.56 14.81 5.87
CA TYR A 235 -14.87 15.48 4.78
C TYR A 235 -15.80 15.76 3.60
N PRO A 236 -16.10 17.03 3.38
CA PRO A 236 -16.93 17.51 2.27
C PRO A 236 -16.10 17.90 1.06
N SER A 237 -16.76 18.00 -0.10
CA SER A 237 -16.23 18.73 -1.25
C SER A 237 -17.32 19.53 -1.95
N VAL A 238 -16.91 20.59 -2.62
CA VAL A 238 -17.77 21.39 -3.50
C VAL A 238 -16.99 21.78 -4.74
N GLY A 239 -17.58 21.62 -5.91
CA GLY A 239 -17.03 22.01 -7.19
C GLY A 239 -18.06 22.75 -8.03
N LEU A 240 -17.62 23.76 -8.77
CA LEU A 240 -18.42 24.49 -9.73
C LEU A 240 -17.72 24.42 -11.08
N SER A 241 -18.46 24.08 -12.13
CA SER A 241 -17.95 24.13 -13.49
C SER A 241 -18.94 24.84 -14.42
N TRP A 242 -18.39 25.62 -15.34
CA TRP A 242 -19.13 26.37 -16.31
C TRP A 242 -18.64 26.07 -17.73
N ILE A 243 -19.55 25.54 -18.56
CA ILE A 243 -19.35 25.33 -20.00
C ILE A 243 -19.83 26.59 -20.70
N ILE A 244 -18.89 27.41 -21.12
CA ILE A 244 -19.15 28.77 -21.60
C ILE A 244 -19.95 28.76 -22.90
N ASN A 245 -19.68 27.79 -23.79
CA ASN A 245 -20.36 27.66 -25.09
C ASN A 245 -21.89 27.50 -24.96
N ASN A 246 -22.34 26.89 -23.88
CA ASN A 246 -23.78 26.64 -23.68
C ASN A 246 -24.53 27.89 -23.16
N SER A 247 -23.77 28.86 -22.64
CA SER A 247 -24.37 30.13 -22.11
C SER A 247 -24.09 31.31 -23.01
N LEU A 248 -22.95 31.35 -23.68
CA LEU A 248 -22.47 32.50 -24.45
C LEU A 248 -22.11 32.09 -25.89
N LYS A 249 -22.44 32.94 -26.84
CA LYS A 249 -21.99 32.80 -28.22
C LYS A 249 -20.52 33.23 -28.30
N LEU A 250 -19.62 32.26 -28.46
CA LEU A 250 -18.21 32.48 -28.63
C LEU A 250 -17.90 32.73 -30.14
N PRO A 251 -16.79 33.43 -30.46
CA PRO A 251 -16.29 33.54 -31.80
C PRO A 251 -16.05 32.15 -32.44
N GLU A 252 -16.25 32.02 -33.75
CA GLU A 252 -16.17 30.71 -34.47
C GLU A 252 -14.81 29.98 -34.32
N TRP A 253 -13.74 30.71 -34.04
CA TRP A 253 -12.43 30.14 -33.82
C TRP A 253 -12.27 29.49 -32.43
N ILE A 254 -13.18 29.75 -31.46
CA ILE A 254 -13.24 29.10 -30.18
C ILE A 254 -14.27 27.98 -30.23
N SER A 255 -13.82 26.74 -30.28
CA SER A 255 -14.71 25.58 -30.40
C SER A 255 -15.29 25.14 -29.06
N PHE A 256 -14.59 25.39 -27.95
CA PHE A 256 -14.99 25.01 -26.61
C PHE A 256 -14.29 25.87 -25.56
N GLY A 257 -15.00 26.21 -24.49
CA GLY A 257 -14.46 26.87 -23.31
C GLY A 257 -15.15 26.36 -22.04
N LYS A 258 -14.35 25.96 -21.07
CA LYS A 258 -14.80 25.51 -19.74
C LYS A 258 -13.91 26.10 -18.66
N VAL A 259 -14.52 26.53 -17.57
CA VAL A 259 -13.84 26.96 -16.34
C VAL A 259 -14.37 26.12 -15.19
N ARG A 260 -13.48 25.74 -14.28
CA ARG A 260 -13.83 24.95 -13.09
C ARG A 260 -13.10 25.46 -11.86
N GLY A 261 -13.74 25.35 -10.72
CA GLY A 261 -13.13 25.59 -9.41
C GLY A 261 -13.68 24.61 -8.42
N SER A 262 -12.84 24.08 -7.55
CA SER A 262 -13.27 23.15 -6.50
C SER A 262 -12.50 23.34 -5.21
N TRP A 263 -13.14 22.97 -4.13
CA TRP A 263 -12.54 22.77 -2.83
C TRP A 263 -12.95 21.41 -2.31
N ALA A 264 -12.00 20.65 -1.78
CA ALA A 264 -12.24 19.32 -1.25
C ALA A 264 -11.44 19.07 0.01
N GLN A 265 -12.01 18.32 0.93
CA GLN A 265 -11.28 17.71 2.03
C GLN A 265 -11.29 16.20 1.89
N VAL A 266 -10.18 15.56 2.29
CA VAL A 266 -10.04 14.10 2.38
C VAL A 266 -9.51 13.76 3.76
N GLY A 267 -10.18 12.84 4.44
CA GLY A 267 -9.75 12.30 5.72
C GLY A 267 -9.00 10.98 5.56
N ASN A 268 -7.99 10.77 6.38
CA ASN A 268 -7.28 9.51 6.49
C ASN A 268 -7.21 9.10 7.97
N ASP A 269 -7.53 7.84 8.26
CA ASP A 269 -7.48 7.33 9.63
C ASP A 269 -6.05 6.97 10.07
N LEU A 270 -5.92 6.55 11.31
CA LEU A 270 -4.64 6.20 11.93
C LEU A 270 -4.19 4.78 11.53
N PRO A 271 -2.89 4.49 11.57
CA PRO A 271 -2.38 3.13 11.46
C PRO A 271 -2.96 2.20 12.55
N ILE A 272 -3.10 0.92 12.22
CA ILE A 272 -3.60 -0.08 13.17
C ILE A 272 -2.67 -0.15 14.39
N GLY A 273 -3.25 -0.22 15.59
CA GLY A 273 -2.54 -0.45 16.84
C GLY A 273 -1.87 0.77 17.46
N ILE A 274 -1.84 1.94 16.77
CA ILE A 274 -1.13 3.11 17.28
C ILE A 274 -1.84 3.78 18.47
N THR A 275 -3.13 3.61 18.60
CA THR A 275 -3.93 4.18 19.70
C THR A 275 -3.96 3.30 20.94
N ASN A 276 -3.49 2.07 20.83
CA ASN A 276 -3.46 1.09 21.91
C ASN A 276 -2.04 0.54 22.06
N LEU A 277 -1.14 1.36 22.59
CA LEU A 277 0.22 0.96 22.90
C LEU A 277 0.20 0.14 24.20
N VAL A 278 0.68 -1.09 24.11
CA VAL A 278 0.77 -1.99 25.26
C VAL A 278 2.22 -2.29 25.58
N ASP A 279 2.51 -2.46 26.86
CA ASP A 279 3.81 -2.93 27.30
C ASP A 279 4.02 -4.38 26.82
N ILE A 280 5.25 -4.69 26.46
CA ILE A 280 5.63 -6.02 25.96
C ILE A 280 6.10 -6.85 27.14
N ILE A 281 5.56 -8.06 27.28
CA ILE A 281 6.08 -9.06 28.22
C ILE A 281 7.16 -9.87 27.49
N GLN A 282 8.40 -9.73 27.96
CA GLN A 282 9.53 -10.51 27.44
C GLN A 282 9.62 -11.90 28.07
N ALA A 283 10.43 -12.77 27.47
CA ALA A 283 10.75 -14.07 28.03
C ALA A 283 11.26 -13.95 29.49
N GLY A 284 10.69 -14.73 30.40
CA GLY A 284 11.00 -14.64 31.83
C GLY A 284 10.08 -13.71 32.63
N GLY A 285 9.02 -13.16 32.00
CA GLY A 285 8.01 -12.34 32.68
C GLY A 285 8.45 -10.89 32.96
N VAL A 286 9.53 -10.44 32.33
CA VAL A 286 10.00 -9.04 32.45
C VAL A 286 9.10 -8.14 31.60
N LEU A 287 8.52 -7.12 32.21
CA LEU A 287 7.79 -6.05 31.52
C LEU A 287 8.79 -5.12 30.85
N GLN A 288 8.65 -4.93 29.56
CA GLN A 288 9.30 -3.88 28.79
C GLN A 288 8.24 -2.83 28.44
N ALA A 289 8.47 -1.59 28.87
CA ALA A 289 7.61 -0.48 28.47
C ALA A 289 7.60 -0.30 26.96
N ALA A 290 6.50 0.19 26.42
CA ALA A 290 6.41 0.47 24.98
C ALA A 290 7.45 1.49 24.57
N ASP A 291 8.17 1.22 23.46
CA ASP A 291 9.20 2.12 22.92
C ASP A 291 8.62 3.40 22.29
N THR A 292 7.31 3.44 22.14
CA THR A 292 6.60 4.56 21.51
C THR A 292 5.59 5.12 22.49
N TYR A 293 5.56 6.43 22.63
CA TYR A 293 4.60 7.14 23.45
C TYR A 293 3.81 8.14 22.59
N ASN A 294 2.48 8.15 22.73
CA ASN A 294 1.63 9.12 22.06
C ASN A 294 1.52 10.41 22.88
N LYS A 295 1.91 11.53 22.32
CA LYS A 295 1.75 12.83 22.93
C LYS A 295 0.37 13.39 22.58
N GLY A 296 -0.55 13.37 23.56
CA GLY A 296 -1.91 13.90 23.40
C GLY A 296 -2.86 13.00 22.64
N ASP A 297 -4.03 13.53 22.29
CA ASP A 297 -5.06 12.83 21.53
C ASP A 297 -4.70 12.78 20.05
N LEU A 298 -4.69 11.58 19.48
CA LEU A 298 -4.42 11.36 18.07
C LEU A 298 -5.69 11.62 17.25
N LYS A 299 -5.55 12.41 16.20
CA LYS A 299 -6.65 12.81 15.29
C LYS A 299 -6.43 12.25 13.90
N PRO A 300 -7.51 12.02 13.14
CA PRO A 300 -7.40 11.71 11.71
C PRO A 300 -6.64 12.80 10.97
N GLU A 301 -5.83 12.40 9.99
CA GLU A 301 -5.19 13.32 9.07
C GLU A 301 -6.25 13.91 8.12
N ILE A 302 -6.21 15.22 7.90
CA ILE A 302 -7.12 15.92 6.98
C ILE A 302 -6.28 16.68 5.95
N SER A 303 -6.47 16.34 4.69
CA SER A 303 -5.92 17.08 3.55
C SER A 303 -7.00 17.93 2.92
N SER A 304 -6.74 19.22 2.77
CA SER A 304 -7.64 20.19 2.12
C SER A 304 -7.00 20.71 0.85
N SER A 305 -7.73 20.66 -0.25
CA SER A 305 -7.24 21.10 -1.56
C SER A 305 -8.19 22.12 -2.17
N ILE A 306 -7.59 23.12 -2.83
CA ILE A 306 -8.29 24.07 -3.71
C ILE A 306 -7.74 23.87 -5.12
N GLU A 307 -8.61 23.83 -6.09
CA GLU A 307 -8.26 23.69 -7.50
C GLU A 307 -9.01 24.69 -8.37
N PHE A 308 -8.30 25.30 -9.33
CA PHE A 308 -8.87 26.09 -10.43
C PHE A 308 -8.35 25.53 -11.75
N GLY A 309 -9.26 25.33 -12.71
CA GLY A 309 -8.91 24.81 -14.02
C GLY A 309 -9.65 25.53 -15.13
N THR A 310 -9.05 25.57 -16.31
CA THR A 310 -9.69 26.08 -17.52
C THR A 310 -9.26 25.25 -18.72
N GLU A 311 -10.25 24.89 -19.54
CA GLU A 311 -10.05 24.13 -20.77
C GLU A 311 -10.59 24.93 -21.95
N TRP A 312 -9.77 25.10 -22.98
CA TRP A 312 -10.12 25.78 -24.21
C TRP A 312 -9.75 24.92 -25.41
N ARG A 313 -10.63 24.94 -26.44
CA ARG A 313 -10.37 24.32 -27.73
C ARG A 313 -10.63 25.32 -28.83
N PHE A 314 -9.73 25.36 -29.80
CA PHE A 314 -9.71 26.33 -30.87
C PHE A 314 -9.68 25.63 -32.25
N PHE A 315 -10.16 26.36 -33.28
CA PHE A 315 -10.05 25.95 -34.68
C PHE A 315 -10.60 24.54 -34.93
N GLN A 316 -11.89 24.32 -34.57
CA GLN A 316 -12.58 23.02 -34.67
C GLN A 316 -11.83 21.92 -33.89
N SER A 317 -11.41 22.26 -32.68
CA SER A 317 -10.69 21.37 -31.75
C SER A 317 -9.31 20.90 -32.25
N ARG A 318 -8.67 21.63 -33.19
CA ARG A 318 -7.30 21.32 -33.64
C ARG A 318 -6.24 21.72 -32.64
N LEU A 319 -6.52 22.72 -31.82
CA LEU A 319 -5.65 23.15 -30.72
C LEU A 319 -6.44 23.08 -29.41
N GLY A 320 -5.91 22.37 -28.41
CA GLY A 320 -6.47 22.29 -27.07
C GLY A 320 -5.46 22.78 -26.03
N ILE A 321 -5.94 23.55 -25.05
CA ILE A 321 -5.17 24.01 -23.89
C ILE A 321 -5.99 23.64 -22.65
N ASP A 322 -5.39 22.90 -21.72
CA ASP A 322 -5.91 22.66 -20.37
C ASP A 322 -4.90 23.16 -19.36
N PHE A 323 -5.32 24.07 -18.51
CA PHE A 323 -4.51 24.60 -17.43
C PHE A 323 -5.19 24.32 -16.09
N THR A 324 -4.47 23.77 -15.14
CA THR A 324 -4.94 23.53 -13.80
C THR A 324 -3.92 24.03 -12.78
N TRP A 325 -4.39 24.80 -11.81
CA TRP A 325 -3.64 25.20 -10.63
C TRP A 325 -4.29 24.58 -9.39
N TYR A 326 -3.48 24.05 -8.48
CA TYR A 326 -3.96 23.48 -7.24
C TYR A 326 -3.02 23.79 -6.09
N GLN A 327 -3.59 23.82 -4.88
CA GLN A 327 -2.88 23.89 -3.61
C GLN A 327 -3.48 22.88 -2.63
N THR A 328 -2.62 22.16 -1.92
CA THR A 328 -3.05 21.18 -0.91
C THR A 328 -2.33 21.45 0.40
N ASP A 329 -3.10 21.48 1.49
CA ASP A 329 -2.63 21.63 2.86
C ASP A 329 -3.06 20.41 3.69
N THR A 330 -2.13 19.80 4.42
CA THR A 330 -2.41 18.63 5.26
C THR A 330 -2.18 18.96 6.73
N LYS A 331 -3.13 18.57 7.59
CA LYS A 331 -3.11 18.78 9.06
C LYS A 331 -3.18 17.43 9.79
N ASN A 332 -2.71 17.43 11.04
CA ASN A 332 -2.71 16.26 11.93
C ASN A 332 -1.87 15.08 11.41
N GLN A 333 -0.80 15.36 10.68
CA GLN A 333 0.12 14.33 10.23
C GLN A 333 0.78 13.62 11.41
N LEU A 334 0.81 12.30 11.36
CA LEU A 334 1.48 11.48 12.34
C LEU A 334 2.98 11.39 12.03
N LEU A 335 3.80 11.95 12.91
CA LEU A 335 5.25 11.92 12.79
C LEU A 335 5.86 11.16 13.97
N ARG A 336 6.77 10.23 13.71
CA ARG A 336 7.61 9.61 14.74
C ARG A 336 8.86 10.45 14.92
N MET A 337 9.12 10.85 16.15
CA MET A 337 10.34 11.60 16.50
C MET A 337 11.12 10.78 17.53
N PRO A 338 12.44 10.63 17.35
CA PRO A 338 13.30 10.10 18.41
C PRO A 338 13.30 11.08 19.58
N THR A 339 13.21 10.57 20.80
CA THR A 339 13.34 11.34 22.06
C THR A 339 14.75 11.21 22.60
#